data_f1ca6f0891a8982b7e490a062c9b1ce7
#
_entry.id   f1ca6f0891a8982b7e490a062c9b1ce7
#
_cell.length_a   1.000
_cell.length_b   1.000
_cell.length_c   1.000
_cell.angle_alpha   90.00
_cell.angle_beta   90.00
_cell.angle_gamma   90.00
#
_symmetry.space_group_name_H-M   'P 1'
#
loop_
_entity.id
_entity.type
_entity.pdbx_description
1 polymer ?
#
loop_
_entity_poly.entity_id
_entity_poly.type
_entity_poly.pdbx_seq_one_letter_code
_entity_poly.pdbx_strand_id
1 'polypeptide(L)'
;MTRILIAATLFLLPLAAAAQEPERKVERPDPQNGAVLAQRWCGTCHIVSKDQTKAIDGVPSFAAIAQRGDLSGEQLAFTLLNPHPAMPTMTLTRNEARDLAAYIAGQK
;
A
#
# COMPACT_ATOMS: atom_id res chain seq x y z
N MET A 1 -18.30 -61.85 46.90
CA MET A 1 -17.18 -60.86 46.85
C MET A 1 -16.92 -60.51 45.44
N THR A 2 -17.57 -59.42 44.92
CA THR A 2 -17.52 -59.02 43.55
C THR A 2 -16.56 -57.80 43.43
N ARG A 3 -15.42 -58.00 42.80
CA ARG A 3 -14.44 -56.94 42.55
C ARG A 3 -14.82 -56.17 41.30
N ILE A 4 -15.24 -54.91 41.45
CA ILE A 4 -15.51 -53.97 40.37
C ILE A 4 -14.17 -53.33 39.96
N LEU A 5 -13.69 -53.62 38.75
CA LEU A 5 -12.55 -52.96 38.11
C LEU A 5 -13.07 -51.72 37.39
N ILE A 6 -12.74 -50.54 37.91
CA ILE A 6 -13.01 -49.26 37.27
C ILE A 6 -11.84 -49.00 36.28
N ALA A 7 -12.12 -49.14 35.00
CA ALA A 7 -11.19 -48.74 33.96
C ALA A 7 -11.27 -47.22 33.76
N ALA A 8 -10.24 -46.51 34.19
CA ALA A 8 -10.09 -45.08 33.91
C ALA A 8 -9.60 -44.88 32.47
N THR A 9 -10.47 -44.47 31.56
CA THR A 9 -10.13 -44.06 30.19
C THR A 9 -9.58 -42.64 30.25
N LEU A 10 -8.27 -42.52 30.05
CA LEU A 10 -7.58 -41.23 29.91
C LEU A 10 -7.87 -40.69 28.49
N PHE A 11 -8.71 -39.65 28.38
CA PHE A 11 -8.98 -38.95 27.13
C PHE A 11 -7.82 -37.98 26.86
N LEU A 12 -6.90 -38.34 25.97
CA LEU A 12 -5.92 -37.42 25.41
C LEU A 12 -6.63 -36.50 24.44
N LEU A 13 -6.87 -35.24 24.84
CA LEU A 13 -7.27 -34.16 23.92
C LEU A 13 -6.04 -33.74 23.10
N PRO A 14 -6.10 -33.74 21.77
CA PRO A 14 -5.06 -33.13 20.98
C PRO A 14 -5.12 -31.61 21.19
N LEU A 15 -4.01 -31.03 21.68
CA LEU A 15 -3.79 -29.59 21.76
C LEU A 15 -3.51 -29.13 20.33
N ALA A 16 -4.56 -28.68 19.61
CA ALA A 16 -4.41 -28.02 18.32
C ALA A 16 -3.72 -26.67 18.58
N ALA A 17 -2.43 -26.62 18.36
CA ALA A 17 -1.68 -25.37 18.28
C ALA A 17 -2.19 -24.62 17.04
N ALA A 18 -3.12 -23.70 17.22
CA ALA A 18 -3.50 -22.73 16.20
C ALA A 18 -2.26 -21.87 15.94
N ALA A 19 -1.61 -22.09 14.81
CA ALA A 19 -0.59 -21.20 14.29
C ALA A 19 -1.28 -19.86 13.99
N GLN A 20 -1.12 -18.90 14.88
CA GLN A 20 -1.55 -17.53 14.65
C GLN A 20 -0.58 -16.95 13.60
N GLU A 21 -1.05 -16.86 12.36
CA GLU A 21 -0.37 -16.03 11.39
C GLU A 21 -0.28 -14.61 11.96
N PRO A 22 0.92 -13.97 11.96
CA PRO A 22 1.03 -12.60 12.42
C PRO A 22 0.12 -11.74 11.54
N GLU A 23 -0.90 -11.14 12.14
CA GLU A 23 -1.75 -10.15 11.46
C GLU A 23 -0.83 -9.08 10.89
N ARG A 24 -0.69 -9.08 9.57
CA ARG A 24 0.07 -8.07 8.86
C ARG A 24 -0.69 -6.76 9.01
N LYS A 25 -0.26 -5.95 9.99
CA LYS A 25 -0.80 -4.63 10.23
C LYS A 25 -0.71 -3.84 8.94
N VAL A 26 -1.83 -3.64 8.28
CA VAL A 26 -1.90 -2.78 7.09
C VAL A 26 -1.70 -1.36 7.58
N GLU A 27 -0.49 -0.86 7.41
CA GLU A 27 -0.13 0.50 7.76
C GLU A 27 -0.96 1.47 6.91
N ARG A 28 -1.50 2.52 7.54
CA ARG A 28 -2.25 3.56 6.79
C ARG A 28 -1.27 4.28 5.88
N PRO A 29 -1.67 4.63 4.65
CA PRO A 29 -0.84 5.44 3.79
C PRO A 29 -0.44 6.76 4.44
N ASP A 30 0.83 7.13 4.30
CA ASP A 30 1.40 8.40 4.77
C ASP A 30 1.58 9.37 3.59
N PRO A 31 0.67 10.35 3.40
CA PRO A 31 0.80 11.31 2.33
C PRO A 31 1.98 12.27 2.50
N GLN A 32 2.53 12.43 3.70
CA GLN A 32 3.73 13.25 3.90
C GLN A 32 4.96 12.56 3.35
N ASN A 33 5.11 11.26 3.60
CA ASN A 33 6.13 10.46 2.94
C ASN A 33 5.90 10.43 1.42
N GLY A 34 4.64 10.35 0.98
CA GLY A 34 4.24 10.46 -0.43
C GLY A 34 4.72 11.76 -1.07
N ALA A 35 4.65 12.90 -0.38
CA ALA A 35 5.15 14.18 -0.87
C ALA A 35 6.68 14.17 -1.10
N VAL A 36 7.43 13.59 -0.17
CA VAL A 36 8.90 13.44 -0.30
C VAL A 36 9.25 12.57 -1.52
N LEU A 37 8.55 11.45 -1.68
CA LEU A 37 8.73 10.55 -2.83
C LEU A 37 8.37 11.25 -4.15
N ALA A 38 7.28 12.03 -4.17
CA ALA A 38 6.85 12.80 -5.32
C ALA A 38 7.93 13.80 -5.79
N GLN A 39 8.50 14.56 -4.86
CA GLN A 39 9.59 15.49 -5.17
C GLN A 39 10.80 14.75 -5.74
N ARG A 40 11.16 13.62 -5.16
CA ARG A 40 12.34 12.86 -5.52
C ARG A 40 12.23 12.19 -6.88
N TRP A 41 11.09 11.57 -7.17
CA TRP A 41 10.93 10.69 -8.33
C TRP A 41 10.11 11.30 -9.48
N CYS A 42 9.20 12.22 -9.17
CA CYS A 42 8.17 12.67 -10.12
C CYS A 42 8.34 14.14 -10.54
N GLY A 43 8.94 14.96 -9.66
CA GLY A 43 9.01 16.41 -9.81
C GLY A 43 9.78 16.92 -11.04
N THR A 44 10.61 16.08 -11.66
CA THR A 44 11.30 16.43 -12.90
C THR A 44 10.34 16.48 -14.10
N CYS A 45 9.31 15.64 -14.11
CA CYS A 45 8.39 15.51 -15.23
C CYS A 45 6.98 16.01 -14.92
N HIS A 46 6.50 15.85 -13.71
CA HIS A 46 5.17 16.26 -13.27
C HIS A 46 5.23 17.53 -12.39
N ILE A 47 4.18 18.35 -12.46
CA ILE A 47 3.89 19.31 -11.39
C ILE A 47 3.34 18.51 -10.22
N VAL A 48 4.12 18.37 -9.15
CA VAL A 48 3.79 17.54 -7.98
C VAL A 48 3.28 18.33 -6.79
N SER A 49 3.46 19.66 -6.79
CA SER A 49 2.98 20.56 -5.73
C SER A 49 2.51 21.88 -6.30
N LYS A 50 1.73 22.64 -5.52
CA LYS A 50 1.21 23.96 -5.91
C LYS A 50 2.31 25.01 -6.14
N ASP A 51 3.44 24.87 -5.45
CA ASP A 51 4.55 25.82 -5.52
C ASP A 51 5.49 25.53 -6.69
N GLN A 52 5.34 24.38 -7.33
CA GLN A 52 6.16 24.01 -8.49
C GLN A 52 5.62 24.64 -9.74
N THR A 53 6.49 25.37 -10.48
CA THR A 53 6.11 26.10 -11.69
C THR A 53 6.67 25.50 -12.97
N LYS A 54 7.56 24.52 -12.88
CA LYS A 54 8.24 23.92 -14.04
C LYS A 54 8.14 22.39 -14.02
N ALA A 55 7.77 21.82 -15.15
CA ALA A 55 7.75 20.40 -15.45
C ALA A 55 7.86 20.23 -16.98
N ILE A 56 7.72 19.00 -17.47
CA ILE A 56 7.68 18.71 -18.90
C ILE A 56 6.29 19.04 -19.45
N ASP A 57 6.23 19.81 -20.54
CA ASP A 57 4.99 20.14 -21.21
C ASP A 57 4.25 18.87 -21.68
N GLY A 58 2.93 18.86 -21.51
CA GLY A 58 2.07 17.73 -21.88
C GLY A 58 2.04 16.57 -20.88
N VAL A 59 2.87 16.61 -19.83
CA VAL A 59 2.80 15.65 -18.73
C VAL A 59 1.76 16.11 -17.72
N PRO A 60 0.76 15.27 -17.33
CA PRO A 60 -0.31 15.68 -16.44
C PRO A 60 0.23 16.01 -15.04
N SER A 61 -0.25 17.11 -14.46
CA SER A 61 0.03 17.46 -13.06
C SER A 61 -0.63 16.47 -12.10
N PHE A 62 -0.12 16.37 -10.90
CA PHE A 62 -0.77 15.57 -9.84
C PHE A 62 -2.18 16.06 -9.54
N ALA A 63 -2.44 17.37 -9.60
CA ALA A 63 -3.78 17.91 -9.46
C ALA A 63 -4.72 17.43 -10.59
N ALA A 64 -4.24 17.35 -11.82
CA ALA A 64 -5.02 16.81 -12.93
C ALA A 64 -5.28 15.31 -12.78
N ILE A 65 -4.30 14.54 -12.31
CA ILE A 65 -4.45 13.11 -12.03
C ILE A 65 -5.46 12.91 -10.90
N ALA A 66 -5.40 13.70 -9.82
CA ALA A 66 -6.30 13.61 -8.67
C ALA A 66 -7.77 13.91 -9.04
N GLN A 67 -8.00 14.69 -10.09
CA GLN A 67 -9.35 15.01 -10.57
C GLN A 67 -9.97 13.89 -11.42
N ARG A 68 -9.20 12.89 -11.82
CA ARG A 68 -9.71 11.74 -12.57
C ARG A 68 -10.56 10.87 -11.64
N GLY A 69 -11.86 10.77 -11.95
CA GLY A 69 -12.82 9.99 -11.16
C GLY A 69 -12.70 8.47 -11.31
N ASP A 70 -11.89 8.01 -12.28
CA ASP A 70 -11.69 6.60 -12.61
C ASP A 70 -10.51 5.94 -11.87
N LEU A 71 -9.76 6.70 -11.06
CA LEU A 71 -8.60 6.19 -10.33
C LEU A 71 -8.87 6.13 -8.82
N SER A 72 -8.99 4.93 -8.29
CA SER A 72 -8.90 4.70 -6.84
C SER A 72 -7.45 4.78 -6.36
N GLY A 73 -7.24 4.96 -5.04
CA GLY A 73 -5.91 4.96 -4.45
C GLY A 73 -5.14 3.66 -4.70
N GLU A 74 -5.83 2.52 -4.74
CA GLU A 74 -5.22 1.22 -5.03
C GLU A 74 -4.83 1.07 -6.50
N GLN A 75 -5.68 1.53 -7.42
CA GLN A 75 -5.37 1.54 -8.85
C GLN A 75 -4.19 2.46 -9.14
N LEU A 76 -4.13 3.60 -8.48
CA LEU A 76 -3.01 4.52 -8.61
C LEU A 76 -1.72 3.92 -8.07
N ALA A 77 -1.75 3.29 -6.88
CA ALA A 77 -0.60 2.58 -6.32
C ALA A 77 -0.13 1.44 -7.24
N PHE A 78 -1.07 0.68 -7.82
CA PHE A 78 -0.74 -0.35 -8.81
C PHE A 78 -0.04 0.24 -10.04
N THR A 79 -0.54 1.36 -10.57
CA THR A 79 0.07 2.07 -11.71
C THR A 79 1.48 2.56 -11.39
N LEU A 80 1.73 3.02 -10.16
CA LEU A 80 3.05 3.46 -9.71
C LEU A 80 4.06 2.31 -9.60
N LEU A 81 3.59 1.11 -9.26
CA LEU A 81 4.41 -0.11 -9.25
C LEU A 81 4.63 -0.69 -10.65
N ASN A 82 3.75 -0.37 -11.59
CA ASN A 82 3.80 -0.80 -12.99
C ASN A 82 3.67 0.43 -13.91
N PRO A 83 4.69 1.29 -13.95
CA PRO A 83 4.59 2.56 -14.65
C PRO A 83 4.42 2.36 -16.17
N HIS A 84 3.73 3.30 -16.82
CA HIS A 84 3.62 3.28 -18.27
C HIS A 84 4.99 3.56 -18.94
N PRO A 85 5.19 3.19 -20.23
CA PRO A 85 6.52 3.21 -20.86
C PRO A 85 7.27 4.55 -20.84
N ALA A 86 6.54 5.67 -20.76
CA ALA A 86 7.14 7.01 -20.71
C ALA A 86 7.65 7.39 -19.30
N MET A 87 7.24 6.67 -18.25
CA MET A 87 7.74 6.86 -16.88
C MET A 87 8.96 5.98 -16.62
N PRO A 88 9.98 6.48 -15.91
CA PRO A 88 11.09 5.63 -15.49
C PRO A 88 10.62 4.56 -14.50
N THR A 89 11.30 3.42 -14.51
CA THR A 89 11.10 2.40 -13.47
C THR A 89 11.65 2.90 -12.15
N MET A 90 10.77 2.97 -11.15
CA MET A 90 11.11 3.39 -9.79
C MET A 90 11.19 2.18 -8.87
N THR A 91 12.15 2.19 -7.94
CA THR A 91 12.24 1.17 -6.90
C THR A 91 11.36 1.58 -5.71
N LEU A 92 10.06 1.36 -5.84
CA LEU A 92 9.08 1.64 -4.79
C LEU A 92 8.64 0.35 -4.12
N THR A 93 8.54 0.37 -2.80
CA THR A 93 7.81 -0.65 -2.05
C THR A 93 6.29 -0.45 -2.22
N ARG A 94 5.51 -1.45 -1.87
CA ARG A 94 4.04 -1.34 -1.88
C ARG A 94 3.53 -0.24 -0.95
N ASN A 95 4.16 -0.05 0.22
CA ASN A 95 3.77 1.01 1.15
C ASN A 95 4.10 2.39 0.57
N GLU A 96 5.29 2.57 0.01
CA GLU A 96 5.66 3.83 -0.66
C GLU A 96 4.76 4.16 -1.84
N ALA A 97 4.35 3.18 -2.64
CA ALA A 97 3.39 3.40 -3.72
C ALA A 97 2.01 3.84 -3.18
N ARG A 98 1.58 3.32 -2.03
CA ARG A 98 0.33 3.73 -1.37
C ARG A 98 0.44 5.12 -0.75
N ASP A 99 1.58 5.46 -0.15
CA ASP A 99 1.87 6.79 0.38
C ASP A 99 1.82 7.84 -0.74
N LEU A 100 2.47 7.53 -1.84
CA LEU A 100 2.50 8.40 -3.03
C LEU A 100 1.11 8.55 -3.64
N ALA A 101 0.33 7.46 -3.75
CA ALA A 101 -1.04 7.50 -4.22
C ALA A 101 -1.94 8.35 -3.32
N ALA A 102 -1.78 8.27 -2.01
CA ALA A 102 -2.50 9.10 -1.04
C ALA A 102 -2.13 10.59 -1.19
N TYR A 103 -0.86 10.89 -1.39
CA TYR A 103 -0.41 12.26 -1.66
C TYR A 103 -1.01 12.81 -2.94
N ILE A 104 -0.96 12.06 -4.05
CA ILE A 104 -1.55 12.46 -5.33
C ILE A 104 -3.04 12.74 -5.18
N ALA A 105 -3.78 11.85 -4.53
CA ALA A 105 -5.22 12.01 -4.31
C ALA A 105 -5.58 13.28 -3.54
N GLY A 106 -4.68 13.78 -2.70
CA GLY A 106 -4.83 15.02 -1.94
C GLY A 106 -4.56 16.31 -2.73
N GLN A 107 -4.09 16.23 -3.99
CA GLN A 107 -3.72 17.41 -4.81
C GLN A 107 -4.89 18.05 -5.57
N LYS A 108 -6.15 17.83 -5.16
CA LYS A 108 -7.35 18.41 -5.78
C LYS A 108 -7.41 19.92 -5.63
#